data_a8d0f32b9dd98d023beb996a71fd7478
#
_entry.id   a8d0f32b9dd98d023beb996a71fd7478
#
_cell.length_a   1.000
_cell.length_b   1.000
_cell.length_c   1.000
_cell.angle_alpha   90.00
_cell.angle_beta   90.00
_cell.angle_gamma   90.00
#
_symmetry.space_group_name_H-M   'P 1'
#
loop_
_entity.id
_entity.type
_entity.pdbx_description
1 polymer ?
#
loop_
_entity_poly.entity_id
_entity_poly.type
_entity_poly.pdbx_seq_one_letter_code
_entity_poly.pdbx_strand_id
1 'polypeptide(L)'
;MKKSFFYLTLIAAMAMTFVSCSNDEEKDTAENRLKFANQLTQNSTSCTWEGYDQYQRKEWGNWVNEDRKSYVVIRFDRASTADASGTGMLLTFENSYKEQFKEASEFIWGFDKGQLQITYRHGGWAPVYAEYYTNELTISGDTFKGWWWEKTDRRFEFKYTKSSFKDWDKYVN
;
A
#
# COMPACT_ATOMS: atom_id res chain seq x y z
N MET A 1 36.50 49.72 -4.12
CA MET A 1 35.13 49.26 -3.81
C MET A 1 34.41 48.59 -4.99
N LYS A 2 35.04 47.67 -5.73
CA LYS A 2 34.42 46.94 -6.88
C LYS A 2 34.51 45.43 -6.77
N LYS A 3 35.08 44.87 -5.70
CA LYS A 3 35.22 43.40 -5.55
C LYS A 3 34.15 42.73 -4.66
N SER A 4 33.39 43.50 -3.89
CA SER A 4 32.33 42.92 -3.01
C SER A 4 31.00 42.62 -3.76
N PHE A 5 30.74 43.23 -4.89
CA PHE A 5 29.49 42.98 -5.65
C PHE A 5 29.50 41.67 -6.42
N PHE A 6 30.69 41.17 -6.76
CA PHE A 6 30.82 39.91 -7.53
C PHE A 6 30.56 38.67 -6.68
N TYR A 7 30.83 38.74 -5.38
CA TYR A 7 30.59 37.60 -4.48
C TYR A 7 29.12 37.47 -4.08
N LEU A 8 28.37 38.56 -4.06
CA LEU A 8 26.93 38.50 -3.73
C LEU A 8 26.09 37.91 -4.86
N THR A 9 26.47 38.13 -6.10
CA THR A 9 25.78 37.55 -7.28
C THR A 9 26.10 36.07 -7.46
N LEU A 10 27.28 35.60 -7.04
CA LEU A 10 27.65 34.19 -7.13
C LEU A 10 26.93 33.34 -6.07
N ILE A 11 26.67 33.90 -4.89
CA ILE A 11 25.93 33.19 -3.82
C ILE A 11 24.43 33.09 -4.16
N ALA A 12 23.87 34.09 -4.82
CA ALA A 12 22.48 34.07 -5.28
C ALA A 12 22.26 33.06 -6.43
N ALA A 13 23.28 32.83 -7.28
CA ALA A 13 23.20 31.87 -8.37
C ALA A 13 23.35 30.40 -7.89
N MET A 14 24.03 30.17 -6.76
CA MET A 14 24.14 28.81 -6.18
C MET A 14 22.89 28.38 -5.35
N ALA A 15 22.07 29.35 -4.93
CA ALA A 15 20.84 29.07 -4.18
C ALA A 15 19.67 28.61 -5.06
N MET A 16 19.78 28.71 -6.40
CA MET A 16 18.70 28.32 -7.31
C MET A 16 18.88 26.98 -7.97
N THR A 17 19.90 26.17 -7.61
CA THR A 17 20.14 24.86 -8.23
C THR A 17 19.76 23.67 -7.35
N PHE A 18 19.06 23.88 -6.23
CA PHE A 18 18.59 22.79 -5.36
C PHE A 18 17.07 22.70 -5.23
N VAL A 19 16.33 23.08 -6.27
CA VAL A 19 14.89 22.80 -6.33
C VAL A 19 14.64 21.85 -7.50
N SER A 20 15.20 20.66 -7.39
CA SER A 20 14.72 19.48 -8.07
C SER A 20 14.59 18.36 -7.04
N CYS A 21 13.89 18.64 -5.95
CA CYS A 21 13.28 17.57 -5.17
C CYS A 21 12.05 17.13 -5.95
N SER A 22 12.00 15.87 -6.31
CA SER A 22 10.84 15.27 -6.95
C SER A 22 9.60 15.59 -6.10
N ASN A 23 8.48 15.94 -6.73
CA ASN A 23 7.19 16.18 -6.07
C ASN A 23 6.74 15.00 -5.18
N ASP A 24 7.42 13.88 -5.23
CA ASP A 24 7.11 12.64 -4.51
C ASP A 24 7.66 12.66 -3.07
N GLU A 25 8.82 13.26 -2.81
CA GLU A 25 9.35 13.38 -1.44
C GLU A 25 8.53 14.39 -0.60
N GLU A 26 7.97 15.42 -1.23
CA GLU A 26 7.12 16.41 -0.56
C GLU A 26 5.78 15.82 -0.11
N LYS A 27 5.34 14.74 -0.72
CA LYS A 27 4.11 14.02 -0.38
C LYS A 27 4.30 12.92 0.66
N ASP A 28 5.50 12.36 0.81
CA ASP A 28 5.81 11.29 1.74
C ASP A 28 6.21 11.80 3.13
N THR A 29 5.36 12.60 3.74
CA THR A 29 5.56 13.11 5.09
C THR A 29 5.02 12.16 6.16
N ALA A 30 5.55 12.23 7.38
CA ALA A 30 5.02 11.47 8.52
C ALA A 30 3.52 11.73 8.74
N GLU A 31 3.05 12.95 8.50
CA GLU A 31 1.64 13.31 8.60
C GLU A 31 0.80 12.59 7.52
N ASN A 32 1.26 12.57 6.28
CA ASN A 32 0.57 11.88 5.20
C ASN A 32 0.55 10.36 5.42
N ARG A 33 1.67 9.76 5.86
CA ARG A 33 1.73 8.35 6.23
C ARG A 33 0.70 8.02 7.32
N LEU A 34 0.64 8.82 8.37
CA LEU A 34 -0.34 8.64 9.45
C LEU A 34 -1.78 8.84 8.97
N LYS A 35 -2.04 9.81 8.12
CA LYS A 35 -3.36 10.04 7.51
C LYS A 35 -3.83 8.79 6.73
N PHE A 36 -2.96 8.22 5.89
CA PHE A 36 -3.31 7.00 5.14
C PHE A 36 -3.48 5.78 6.06
N ALA A 37 -2.63 5.64 7.09
CA ALA A 37 -2.80 4.59 8.10
C ALA A 37 -4.14 4.70 8.84
N ASN A 38 -4.55 5.92 9.17
CA ASN A 38 -5.85 6.19 9.78
C ASN A 38 -7.01 5.84 8.84
N GLN A 39 -6.91 6.14 7.57
CA GLN A 39 -7.91 5.71 6.58
C GLN A 39 -7.96 4.19 6.45
N LEU A 40 -6.80 3.52 6.34
CA LEU A 40 -6.69 2.07 6.19
C LEU A 40 -7.26 1.32 7.38
N THR A 41 -7.04 1.81 8.59
CA THR A 41 -7.57 1.21 9.83
C THR A 41 -8.87 1.86 10.33
N GLN A 42 -9.47 2.77 9.54
CA GLN A 42 -10.74 3.46 9.88
C GLN A 42 -10.65 4.18 11.23
N ASN A 43 -9.53 4.89 11.48
CA ASN A 43 -9.22 5.58 12.74
C ASN A 43 -9.23 4.67 13.99
N SER A 44 -9.01 3.37 13.79
CA SER A 44 -8.94 2.35 14.84
C SER A 44 -7.55 1.73 14.91
N THR A 45 -7.32 0.83 15.84
CA THR A 45 -6.13 -0.01 15.92
C THR A 45 -6.23 -1.26 15.04
N SER A 46 -7.42 -1.57 14.51
CA SER A 46 -7.64 -2.71 13.63
C SER A 46 -8.78 -2.44 12.66
N CYS A 47 -8.62 -2.85 11.40
CA CYS A 47 -9.70 -2.86 10.42
C CYS A 47 -9.56 -4.04 9.47
N THR A 48 -10.69 -4.67 9.16
CA THR A 48 -10.78 -5.77 8.20
C THR A 48 -11.46 -5.31 6.92
N TRP A 49 -10.89 -5.75 5.81
CA TRP A 49 -11.38 -5.51 4.45
C TRP A 49 -11.58 -6.84 3.75
N GLU A 50 -12.54 -6.93 2.83
CA GLU A 50 -12.74 -8.14 2.03
C GLU A 50 -13.16 -7.83 0.60
N GLY A 51 -12.76 -8.67 -0.35
CA GLY A 51 -13.11 -8.51 -1.75
C GLY A 51 -12.28 -9.40 -2.66
N TYR A 52 -12.20 -9.01 -3.92
CA TYR A 52 -11.51 -9.78 -4.93
C TYR A 52 -10.20 -9.16 -5.37
N ASP A 53 -9.23 -10.05 -5.63
CA ASP A 53 -8.02 -9.78 -6.38
C ASP A 53 -8.14 -10.37 -7.77
N GLN A 54 -7.86 -9.56 -8.80
CA GLN A 54 -7.74 -9.98 -10.19
C GLN A 54 -6.30 -9.86 -10.64
N TYR A 55 -5.64 -10.98 -10.88
CA TYR A 55 -4.23 -11.01 -11.31
C TYR A 55 -4.06 -10.61 -12.76
N GLN A 56 -2.97 -9.86 -13.01
CA GLN A 56 -2.56 -9.41 -14.33
C GLN A 56 -1.05 -9.65 -14.53
N ARG A 57 -0.67 -10.00 -15.73
CA ARG A 57 0.71 -10.04 -16.18
C ARG A 57 0.91 -9.15 -17.41
N LYS A 58 2.14 -8.72 -17.61
CA LYS A 58 2.49 -7.91 -18.79
C LYS A 58 2.90 -8.82 -19.94
N GLU A 59 2.15 -8.76 -21.04
CA GLU A 59 2.46 -9.48 -22.28
C GLU A 59 2.65 -8.47 -23.42
N TRP A 60 3.81 -8.50 -24.05
CA TRP A 60 4.12 -7.60 -25.18
C TRP A 60 3.85 -6.11 -24.90
N GLY A 61 4.08 -5.69 -23.64
CA GLY A 61 3.84 -4.32 -23.20
C GLY A 61 2.44 -4.02 -22.70
N ASN A 62 1.46 -4.91 -22.87
CA ASN A 62 0.08 -4.74 -22.43
C ASN A 62 -0.21 -5.54 -21.16
N TRP A 63 -1.11 -5.04 -20.31
CA TRP A 63 -1.61 -5.79 -19.16
C TRP A 63 -2.74 -6.72 -19.57
N VAL A 64 -2.60 -8.00 -19.24
CA VAL A 64 -3.56 -9.07 -19.57
C VAL A 64 -4.04 -9.72 -18.26
N ASN A 65 -5.34 -9.90 -18.13
CA ASN A 65 -5.92 -10.62 -17.01
C ASN A 65 -5.51 -12.10 -17.06
N GLU A 66 -5.07 -12.64 -15.93
CA GLU A 66 -4.91 -14.08 -15.77
C GLU A 66 -6.27 -14.69 -15.36
N ASP A 67 -6.46 -15.99 -15.66
CA ASP A 67 -7.60 -16.77 -15.17
C ASP A 67 -7.52 -17.03 -13.64
N ARG A 68 -6.79 -16.18 -12.95
CA ARG A 68 -6.59 -16.26 -11.51
C ARG A 68 -7.30 -15.10 -10.83
N LYS A 69 -8.31 -15.45 -10.08
CA LYS A 69 -9.05 -14.56 -9.21
C LYS A 69 -9.14 -15.20 -7.82
N SER A 70 -8.95 -14.41 -6.79
CA SER A 70 -9.05 -14.89 -5.41
C SER A 70 -9.96 -13.97 -4.62
N TYR A 71 -10.72 -14.52 -3.69
CA TYR A 71 -11.41 -13.75 -2.67
C TYR A 71 -10.52 -13.63 -1.44
N VAL A 72 -10.36 -12.42 -0.95
CA VAL A 72 -9.43 -12.07 0.12
C VAL A 72 -10.18 -11.47 1.29
N VAL A 73 -9.80 -11.87 2.50
CA VAL A 73 -10.11 -11.16 3.74
C VAL A 73 -8.79 -10.73 4.35
N ILE A 74 -8.57 -9.43 4.48
CA ILE A 74 -7.32 -8.86 4.96
C ILE A 74 -7.57 -7.95 6.16
N ARG A 75 -6.80 -8.13 7.24
CA ARG A 75 -6.85 -7.31 8.45
C ARG A 75 -5.54 -6.58 8.64
N PHE A 76 -5.65 -5.28 8.88
CA PHE A 76 -4.55 -4.41 9.24
C PHE A 76 -4.65 -4.07 10.71
N ASP A 77 -3.63 -4.38 11.49
CA ASP A 77 -3.52 -4.14 12.92
C ASP A 77 -2.34 -3.20 13.22
N ARG A 78 -2.47 -2.31 14.19
CA ARG A 78 -1.40 -1.44 14.69
C ARG A 78 -1.50 -1.28 16.20
N ALA A 79 -0.38 -1.00 16.86
CA ALA A 79 -0.34 -0.90 18.32
C ALA A 79 -1.07 0.35 18.82
N SER A 80 -1.04 1.44 18.05
CA SER A 80 -1.66 2.72 18.39
C SER A 80 -2.19 3.42 17.15
N THR A 81 -3.18 4.29 17.31
CA THR A 81 -3.67 5.18 16.25
C THR A 81 -2.65 6.24 15.81
N ALA A 82 -1.54 6.38 16.54
CA ALA A 82 -0.40 7.22 16.18
C ALA A 82 0.64 6.50 15.29
N ASP A 83 0.48 5.19 15.06
CA ASP A 83 1.42 4.41 14.26
C ASP A 83 0.99 4.39 12.78
N ALA A 84 1.94 4.61 11.89
CA ALA A 84 1.76 4.51 10.44
C ALA A 84 2.24 3.16 9.87
N SER A 85 2.33 2.15 10.73
CA SER A 85 2.75 0.79 10.38
C SER A 85 2.15 -0.22 11.37
N GLY A 86 2.28 -1.50 11.05
CA GLY A 86 1.79 -2.54 11.93
C GLY A 86 1.93 -3.94 11.37
N THR A 87 1.08 -4.82 11.86
CA THR A 87 0.98 -6.22 11.42
C THR A 87 -0.37 -6.45 10.75
N GLY A 88 -0.54 -7.60 10.18
CA GLY A 88 -1.81 -7.99 9.62
C GLY A 88 -1.89 -9.48 9.33
N MET A 89 -3.08 -9.86 8.90
CA MET A 89 -3.40 -11.22 8.49
C MET A 89 -4.19 -11.17 7.19
N LEU A 90 -3.83 -12.04 6.27
CA LEU A 90 -4.52 -12.24 5.01
C LEU A 90 -5.04 -13.68 4.94
N LEU A 91 -6.32 -13.85 4.62
CA LEU A 91 -6.94 -15.12 4.29
C LEU A 91 -7.32 -15.10 2.82
N THR A 92 -6.99 -16.16 2.10
CA THR A 92 -7.33 -16.32 0.68
C THR A 92 -8.31 -17.45 0.51
N PHE A 93 -9.36 -17.21 -0.28
CA PHE A 93 -10.43 -18.16 -0.59
C PHE A 93 -10.63 -18.25 -2.11
N GLU A 94 -11.28 -19.34 -2.55
CA GLU A 94 -11.67 -19.48 -3.95
C GLU A 94 -12.76 -18.46 -4.34
N ASN A 95 -13.74 -18.24 -3.43
CA ASN A 95 -14.91 -17.41 -3.69
C ASN A 95 -15.36 -16.61 -2.46
N SER A 96 -16.33 -15.71 -2.65
CA SER A 96 -16.91 -14.85 -1.60
C SER A 96 -17.70 -15.59 -0.52
N TYR A 97 -18.09 -16.82 -0.76
CA TYR A 97 -18.79 -17.65 0.26
C TYR A 97 -17.83 -18.20 1.30
N LYS A 98 -16.49 -18.06 1.07
CA LYS A 98 -15.42 -18.52 1.98
C LYS A 98 -15.46 -20.04 2.25
N GLU A 99 -16.00 -20.82 1.30
CA GLU A 99 -16.14 -22.27 1.44
C GLU A 99 -14.84 -23.03 1.15
N GLN A 100 -14.02 -22.49 0.26
CA GLN A 100 -12.75 -23.11 -0.13
C GLN A 100 -11.60 -22.21 0.32
N PHE A 101 -11.17 -22.43 1.56
CA PHE A 101 -9.99 -21.79 2.12
C PHE A 101 -8.73 -22.29 1.41
N LYS A 102 -7.86 -21.36 1.03
CA LYS A 102 -6.57 -21.66 0.38
C LYS A 102 -5.41 -21.55 1.37
N GLU A 103 -5.32 -20.38 2.01
CA GLU A 103 -4.19 -20.10 2.90
C GLU A 103 -4.45 -18.92 3.83
N ALA A 104 -3.65 -18.87 4.90
CA ALA A 104 -3.49 -17.74 5.79
C ALA A 104 -2.05 -17.25 5.75
N SER A 105 -1.85 -15.94 5.70
CA SER A 105 -0.52 -15.33 5.68
C SER A 105 -0.45 -14.14 6.63
N GLU A 106 0.50 -14.21 7.58
CA GLU A 106 0.85 -13.06 8.40
C GLU A 106 1.75 -12.10 7.62
N PHE A 107 1.58 -10.82 7.86
CA PHE A 107 2.42 -9.79 7.25
C PHE A 107 2.73 -8.63 8.20
N ILE A 108 3.74 -7.88 7.85
CA ILE A 108 3.97 -6.53 8.35
C ILE A 108 3.62 -5.54 7.25
N TRP A 109 3.15 -4.35 7.64
CA TRP A 109 2.82 -3.29 6.70
C TRP A 109 3.32 -1.94 7.18
N GLY A 110 3.51 -1.03 6.25
CA GLY A 110 3.91 0.34 6.52
C GLY A 110 3.87 1.19 5.27
N PHE A 111 4.08 2.49 5.46
CA PHE A 111 4.17 3.45 4.37
C PHE A 111 5.62 3.91 4.22
N ASP A 112 6.16 3.86 3.02
CA ASP A 112 7.49 4.36 2.66
C ASP A 112 7.51 4.81 1.20
N LYS A 113 8.17 5.94 0.94
CA LYS A 113 8.35 6.50 -0.42
C LYS A 113 7.07 6.56 -1.25
N GLY A 114 5.97 6.96 -0.63
CA GLY A 114 4.69 7.05 -1.32
C GLY A 114 3.98 5.73 -1.55
N GLN A 115 4.42 4.66 -0.92
CA GLN A 115 3.88 3.32 -1.10
C GLN A 115 3.39 2.72 0.21
N LEU A 116 2.21 2.10 0.19
CA LEU A 116 1.82 1.12 1.19
C LEU A 116 2.53 -0.19 0.84
N GLN A 117 3.39 -0.66 1.72
CA GLN A 117 4.16 -1.89 1.53
C GLN A 117 3.62 -2.98 2.46
N ILE A 118 3.51 -4.20 1.94
CA ILE A 118 3.19 -5.41 2.68
C ILE A 118 4.32 -6.40 2.49
N THR A 119 4.89 -6.89 3.60
CA THR A 119 5.91 -7.93 3.61
C THR A 119 5.40 -9.13 4.39
N TYR A 120 5.25 -10.26 3.74
CA TYR A 120 4.80 -11.52 4.36
C TYR A 120 5.89 -12.11 5.25
N ARG A 121 5.50 -12.62 6.43
CA ARG A 121 6.43 -13.14 7.44
C ARG A 121 6.96 -14.53 7.12
N HIS A 122 6.17 -15.35 6.48
CA HIS A 122 6.49 -16.74 6.21
C HIS A 122 6.34 -17.05 4.72
N GLY A 123 7.45 -17.49 4.15
CA GLY A 123 7.62 -18.27 2.94
C GLY A 123 6.96 -17.81 1.65
N GLY A 124 7.77 -17.57 0.64
CA GLY A 124 7.40 -17.73 -0.75
C GLY A 124 6.71 -16.55 -1.46
N TRP A 125 6.09 -15.63 -0.73
CA TRP A 125 5.44 -14.47 -1.32
C TRP A 125 6.42 -13.31 -1.46
N ALA A 126 6.48 -12.75 -2.65
CA ALA A 126 7.20 -11.50 -2.84
C ALA A 126 6.51 -10.37 -2.06
N PRO A 127 7.26 -9.39 -1.55
CA PRO A 127 6.66 -8.17 -1.04
C PRO A 127 5.78 -7.54 -2.10
N VAL A 128 4.62 -7.01 -1.69
CA VAL A 128 3.73 -6.26 -2.56
C VAL A 128 3.64 -4.82 -2.09
N TYR A 129 3.40 -3.91 -3.00
CA TYR A 129 3.21 -2.50 -2.68
C TYR A 129 2.08 -1.89 -3.51
N ALA A 130 1.46 -0.85 -2.97
CA ALA A 130 0.48 -0.03 -3.67
C ALA A 130 0.88 1.43 -3.56
N GLU A 131 0.90 2.14 -4.67
CA GLU A 131 1.27 3.56 -4.71
C GLU A 131 0.09 4.44 -4.30
N TYR A 132 0.24 5.23 -3.24
CA TYR A 132 -0.84 6.09 -2.75
C TYR A 132 -0.74 7.55 -3.22
N TYR A 133 0.35 7.93 -3.89
CA TYR A 133 0.48 9.25 -4.53
C TYR A 133 -0.10 9.32 -5.93
N THR A 134 -0.18 8.19 -6.59
CA THR A 134 -0.90 8.05 -7.84
C THR A 134 -2.37 7.80 -7.50
N ASN A 135 -3.29 8.09 -8.39
CA ASN A 135 -4.70 7.75 -8.18
C ASN A 135 -4.96 6.23 -8.22
N GLU A 136 -3.89 5.43 -8.11
CA GLU A 136 -3.94 3.97 -8.16
C GLU A 136 -4.38 3.34 -6.83
N LEU A 137 -4.21 4.05 -5.70
CA LEU A 137 -4.70 3.63 -4.39
C LEU A 137 -5.76 4.59 -3.89
N THR A 138 -6.93 4.06 -3.57
CA THR A 138 -8.03 4.83 -2.98
C THR A 138 -8.54 4.16 -1.72
N ILE A 139 -8.56 4.90 -0.61
CA ILE A 139 -9.23 4.52 0.63
C ILE A 139 -10.26 5.60 0.92
N SER A 140 -11.55 5.29 0.80
CA SER A 140 -12.63 6.26 0.99
C SER A 140 -13.88 5.58 1.55
N GLY A 141 -14.29 6.00 2.75
CA GLY A 141 -15.40 5.36 3.45
C GLY A 141 -15.14 3.86 3.64
N ASP A 142 -16.08 3.04 3.21
CA ASP A 142 -16.00 1.58 3.29
C ASP A 142 -15.35 0.93 2.06
N THR A 143 -14.63 1.71 1.24
CA THR A 143 -13.97 1.20 0.03
C THR A 143 -12.46 1.35 0.12
N PHE A 144 -11.75 0.28 -0.20
CA PHE A 144 -10.30 0.23 -0.36
C PHE A 144 -9.99 -0.49 -1.68
N LYS A 145 -9.46 0.23 -2.65
CA LYS A 145 -9.21 -0.29 -4.01
C LYS A 145 -7.94 0.26 -4.61
N GLY A 146 -7.39 -0.47 -5.56
CA GLY A 146 -6.19 -0.06 -6.29
C GLY A 146 -5.49 -1.22 -6.97
N TRP A 147 -4.20 -1.08 -7.07
CA TRP A 147 -3.31 -2.06 -7.66
C TRP A 147 -2.24 -2.45 -6.66
N TRP A 148 -2.10 -3.76 -6.42
CA TRP A 148 -0.94 -4.31 -5.76
C TRP A 148 0.09 -4.70 -6.80
N TRP A 149 1.29 -4.22 -6.63
CA TRP A 149 2.43 -4.56 -7.46
C TRP A 149 3.27 -5.63 -6.76
N GLU A 150 3.44 -6.78 -7.38
CA GLU A 150 4.36 -7.82 -6.93
C GLU A 150 5.75 -7.62 -7.57
N LYS A 151 5.75 -7.24 -8.85
CA LYS A 151 6.94 -6.97 -9.67
C LYS A 151 6.58 -5.99 -10.78
N THR A 152 7.57 -5.56 -11.55
CA THR A 152 7.37 -4.64 -12.69
C THR A 152 6.51 -5.22 -13.81
N ASP A 153 6.36 -6.54 -13.86
CA ASP A 153 5.61 -7.30 -14.86
C ASP A 153 4.40 -8.06 -14.29
N ARG A 154 4.13 -7.93 -13.00
CA ARG A 154 3.01 -8.57 -12.32
C ARG A 154 2.34 -7.65 -11.34
N ARG A 155 1.05 -7.56 -11.44
CA ARG A 155 0.20 -6.82 -10.52
C ARG A 155 -1.15 -7.51 -10.37
N PHE A 156 -1.92 -7.09 -9.37
CA PHE A 156 -3.32 -7.48 -9.28
C PHE A 156 -4.18 -6.29 -8.86
N GLU A 157 -5.30 -6.16 -9.54
CA GLU A 157 -6.35 -5.23 -9.19
C GLU A 157 -7.07 -5.74 -7.96
N PHE A 158 -7.26 -4.87 -6.98
CA PHE A 158 -8.06 -5.20 -5.81
C PHE A 158 -9.18 -4.20 -5.61
N LYS A 159 -10.29 -4.72 -5.14
CA LYS A 159 -11.42 -3.93 -4.72
C LYS A 159 -12.04 -4.58 -3.49
N TYR A 160 -11.80 -3.95 -2.36
CA TYR A 160 -12.25 -4.42 -1.07
C TYR A 160 -13.29 -3.47 -0.48
N THR A 161 -14.18 -4.04 0.31
CA THR A 161 -15.11 -3.32 1.17
C THR A 161 -14.78 -3.62 2.62
N LYS A 162 -15.12 -2.68 3.52
CA LYS A 162 -14.98 -2.90 4.95
C LYS A 162 -15.79 -4.12 5.38
N SER A 163 -15.15 -5.00 6.16
CA SER A 163 -15.71 -6.27 6.59
C SER A 163 -15.94 -6.34 8.09
N SER A 164 -16.99 -7.04 8.47
CA SER A 164 -17.25 -7.46 9.85
C SER A 164 -16.77 -8.89 10.16
N PHE A 165 -15.93 -9.47 9.30
CA PHE A 165 -15.41 -10.82 9.48
C PHE A 165 -14.67 -10.98 10.82
N LYS A 166 -15.02 -12.04 11.57
CA LYS A 166 -14.50 -12.33 12.93
C LYS A 166 -13.94 -13.74 13.11
N ASP A 167 -14.17 -14.63 12.17
CA ASP A 167 -13.89 -16.07 12.28
C ASP A 167 -12.39 -16.41 12.04
N TRP A 168 -11.48 -15.50 12.44
CA TRP A 168 -10.04 -15.65 12.24
C TRP A 168 -9.48 -16.93 12.83
N ASP A 169 -9.93 -17.31 14.04
CA ASP A 169 -9.43 -18.46 14.78
C ASP A 169 -9.71 -19.81 14.07
N LYS A 170 -10.61 -19.83 13.09
CA LYS A 170 -10.87 -21.03 12.28
C LYS A 170 -9.76 -21.32 11.27
N TYR A 171 -8.95 -20.32 10.93
CA TYR A 171 -8.01 -20.37 9.81
C TYR A 171 -6.55 -20.12 10.24
N VAL A 172 -6.35 -19.69 11.47
CA VAL A 172 -5.03 -19.34 12.02
C VAL A 172 -4.81 -20.24 13.25
N ASN A 173 -4.04 -21.30 13.06
CA ASN A 173 -3.58 -22.21 14.13
C ASN A 173 -2.07 -22.03 14.34
#